data_2fa1e453646f00443547e39ea6bba9de
#
_entry.id   2fa1e453646f00443547e39ea6bba9de
#
_cell.length_a   1.000
_cell.length_b   1.000
_cell.length_c   1.000
_cell.angle_alpha   90.00
_cell.angle_beta   90.00
_cell.angle_gamma   90.00
#
_symmetry.space_group_name_H-M   'P 1'
#
loop_
_entity.id
_entity.type
_entity.pdbx_description
1 polymer ?
#
loop_
_entity_poly.entity_id
_entity_poly.type
_entity_poly.pdbx_seq_one_letter_code
_entity_poly.pdbx_strand_id
1 'polypeptide(L)'
;AARTGDMESARADRKVLAGLKDSVQISFLDTSDYPASVLLGIADALLQGEIAMAEGSPDQAIPHFAAAVAAQDSLPYMEPPFWYYPTRQSLGEAYIAAGEFAAAEAVYKKDLEDYPRNGWSMSGLVKALESQDKSDEAVTVQEKFDIVWRHSDVELDGSRL
;
A
#
# COMPACT_ATOMS: atom_id res chain seq x y z
N ALA A 1 7.51 -10.77 8.05
CA ALA A 1 8.68 -10.44 8.88
C ALA A 1 8.50 -9.07 9.53
N ALA A 2 8.59 -7.91 8.80
CA ALA A 2 8.54 -6.58 9.43
C ALA A 2 7.26 -6.36 10.26
N ARG A 3 6.07 -6.65 9.73
CA ARG A 3 4.79 -6.54 10.45
C ARG A 3 4.65 -7.43 11.68
N THR A 4 5.39 -8.51 11.75
CA THR A 4 5.39 -9.45 12.90
C THR A 4 6.53 -9.18 13.89
N GLY A 5 7.28 -8.08 13.70
CA GLY A 5 8.40 -7.68 14.54
C GLY A 5 9.72 -8.42 14.25
N ASP A 6 9.76 -9.31 13.27
CA ASP A 6 10.97 -10.00 12.86
C ASP A 6 11.80 -9.11 11.92
N MET A 7 12.49 -8.15 12.50
CA MET A 7 13.30 -7.16 11.79
C MET A 7 14.58 -7.76 11.18
N GLU A 8 15.11 -8.84 11.76
CA GLU A 8 16.29 -9.52 11.22
C GLU A 8 15.97 -10.17 9.86
N SER A 9 14.90 -10.96 9.81
CA SER A 9 14.41 -11.54 8.55
C SER A 9 14.03 -10.48 7.54
N ALA A 10 13.35 -9.41 7.94
CA ALA A 10 12.97 -8.32 7.03
C ALA A 10 14.20 -7.67 6.36
N ARG A 11 15.26 -7.41 7.12
CA ARG A 11 16.50 -6.86 6.58
C ARG A 11 17.28 -7.87 5.73
N ALA A 12 17.21 -9.17 6.06
CA ALA A 12 17.79 -10.23 5.24
C ALA A 12 17.08 -10.36 3.90
N ASP A 13 15.74 -10.37 3.89
CA ASP A 13 14.92 -10.40 2.68
C ASP A 13 15.23 -9.21 1.76
N ARG A 14 15.42 -8.02 2.32
CA ARG A 14 15.82 -6.84 1.55
C ARG A 14 17.17 -7.02 0.86
N LYS A 15 18.16 -7.64 1.52
CA LYS A 15 19.46 -7.95 0.88
C LYS A 15 19.29 -8.91 -0.29
N VAL A 16 18.40 -9.90 -0.15
CA VAL A 16 18.09 -10.83 -1.23
C VAL A 16 17.47 -10.09 -2.41
N LEU A 17 16.45 -9.24 -2.18
CA LEU A 17 15.82 -8.42 -3.22
C LEU A 17 16.83 -7.53 -3.96
N ALA A 18 17.71 -6.86 -3.21
CA ALA A 18 18.75 -6.01 -3.78
C ALA A 18 19.71 -6.82 -4.69
N GLY A 19 20.07 -8.05 -4.29
CA GLY A 19 20.94 -8.92 -5.09
C GLY A 19 20.27 -9.48 -6.36
N LEU A 20 18.93 -9.53 -6.39
CA LEU A 20 18.19 -9.98 -7.58
C LEU A 20 18.08 -8.89 -8.66
N LYS A 21 18.15 -7.62 -8.29
CA LYS A 21 17.81 -6.48 -9.13
C LYS A 21 18.66 -6.40 -10.42
N ASP A 22 19.93 -6.76 -10.32
CA ASP A 22 20.89 -6.72 -11.43
C ASP A 22 21.14 -8.12 -12.04
N SER A 23 20.28 -9.09 -11.75
CA SER A 23 20.45 -10.45 -12.25
C SER A 23 20.09 -10.56 -13.73
N VAL A 24 20.78 -11.46 -14.44
CA VAL A 24 20.53 -11.74 -15.88
C VAL A 24 19.09 -12.22 -16.09
N GLN A 25 18.52 -12.94 -15.12
CA GLN A 25 17.14 -13.43 -15.18
C GLN A 25 16.12 -12.30 -15.20
N ILE A 26 16.32 -11.26 -14.39
CA ILE A 26 15.45 -10.08 -14.38
C ILE A 26 15.54 -9.32 -15.70
N SER A 27 16.74 -9.07 -16.21
CA SER A 27 16.94 -8.44 -17.52
C SER A 27 16.29 -9.23 -18.64
N PHE A 28 16.36 -10.56 -18.60
CA PHE A 28 15.71 -11.43 -19.58
C PHE A 28 14.18 -11.29 -19.54
N LEU A 29 13.58 -11.27 -18.35
CA LEU A 29 12.13 -11.09 -18.19
C LEU A 29 11.67 -9.74 -18.71
N ASP A 30 12.40 -8.66 -18.39
CA ASP A 30 12.09 -7.31 -18.90
C ASP A 30 12.15 -7.25 -20.44
N THR A 31 13.09 -7.94 -21.06
CA THR A 31 13.17 -8.01 -22.54
C THR A 31 12.07 -8.89 -23.15
N SER A 32 11.36 -9.66 -22.33
CA SER A 32 10.25 -10.52 -22.74
C SER A 32 8.87 -9.91 -22.41
N ASP A 33 8.79 -8.59 -22.31
CA ASP A 33 7.58 -7.82 -21.98
C ASP A 33 6.97 -8.16 -20.60
N TYR A 34 7.75 -8.75 -19.69
CA TYR A 34 7.36 -8.98 -18.31
C TYR A 34 8.09 -7.98 -17.39
N PRO A 35 7.42 -7.06 -16.70
CA PRO A 35 8.04 -5.92 -16.01
C PRO A 35 8.70 -6.33 -14.67
N ALA A 36 9.62 -7.28 -14.71
CA ALA A 36 10.21 -7.91 -13.52
C ALA A 36 10.99 -6.92 -12.66
N SER A 37 11.74 -6.00 -13.27
CA SER A 37 12.47 -4.95 -12.54
C SER A 37 11.54 -4.00 -11.82
N VAL A 38 10.40 -3.64 -12.42
CA VAL A 38 9.37 -2.79 -11.81
C VAL A 38 8.75 -3.52 -10.61
N LEU A 39 8.39 -4.79 -10.76
CA LEU A 39 7.82 -5.61 -9.68
C LEU A 39 8.79 -5.77 -8.50
N LEU A 40 10.07 -5.99 -8.76
CA LEU A 40 11.10 -5.99 -7.71
C LEU A 40 11.25 -4.62 -7.05
N GLY A 41 11.11 -3.54 -7.84
CA GLY A 41 11.10 -2.18 -7.32
C GLY A 41 9.94 -1.94 -6.35
N ILE A 42 8.74 -2.39 -6.68
CA ILE A 42 7.57 -2.35 -5.79
C ILE A 42 7.84 -3.14 -4.52
N ALA A 43 8.33 -4.38 -4.64
CA ALA A 43 8.60 -5.23 -3.49
C ALA A 43 9.65 -4.62 -2.53
N ASP A 44 10.75 -4.08 -3.07
CA ASP A 44 11.80 -3.43 -2.26
C ASP A 44 11.28 -2.15 -1.59
N ALA A 45 10.55 -1.32 -2.31
CA ALA A 45 9.98 -0.09 -1.77
C ALA A 45 8.96 -0.38 -0.65
N LEU A 46 8.06 -1.34 -0.87
CA LEU A 46 7.12 -1.78 0.16
C LEU A 46 7.84 -2.32 1.40
N LEU A 47 8.85 -3.17 1.22
CA LEU A 47 9.61 -3.73 2.35
C LEU A 47 10.35 -2.64 3.13
N GLN A 48 10.92 -1.63 2.47
CA GLN A 48 11.55 -0.49 3.14
C GLN A 48 10.53 0.33 3.94
N GLY A 49 9.35 0.60 3.35
CA GLY A 49 8.26 1.26 4.05
C GLY A 49 7.78 0.47 5.27
N GLU A 50 7.61 -0.85 5.14
CA GLU A 50 7.21 -1.72 6.25
C GLU A 50 8.26 -1.74 7.38
N ILE A 51 9.55 -1.74 7.04
CA ILE A 51 10.63 -1.64 8.03
C ILE A 51 10.53 -0.31 8.78
N ALA A 52 10.40 0.80 8.07
CA ALA A 52 10.28 2.12 8.68
C ALA A 52 9.04 2.26 9.57
N MET A 53 7.89 1.70 9.15
CA MET A 53 6.67 1.64 9.98
C MET A 53 6.90 0.83 11.25
N ALA A 54 7.54 -0.33 11.16
CA ALA A 54 7.83 -1.18 12.30
C ALA A 54 8.84 -0.54 13.28
N GLU A 55 9.71 0.33 12.79
CA GLU A 55 10.64 1.15 13.60
C GLU A 55 9.98 2.42 14.19
N GLY A 56 8.67 2.61 13.98
CA GLY A 56 7.93 3.77 14.48
C GLY A 56 8.27 5.07 13.76
N SER A 57 8.70 5.00 12.50
CA SER A 57 9.13 6.14 11.69
C SER A 57 8.27 6.31 10.44
N PRO A 58 6.95 6.68 10.58
CA PRO A 58 6.04 6.78 9.44
C PRO A 58 6.50 7.83 8.41
N ASP A 59 7.11 8.93 8.84
CA ASP A 59 7.65 9.95 7.93
C ASP A 59 8.72 9.36 6.98
N GLN A 60 9.49 8.37 7.45
CA GLN A 60 10.47 7.66 6.63
C GLN A 60 9.81 6.59 5.75
N ALA A 61 8.66 6.05 6.13
CA ALA A 61 7.91 5.08 5.35
C ALA A 61 7.23 5.72 4.13
N ILE A 62 6.71 6.94 4.27
CA ILE A 62 5.97 7.67 3.22
C ILE A 62 6.72 7.69 1.88
N PRO A 63 7.98 8.17 1.76
CA PRO A 63 8.67 8.22 0.48
C PRO A 63 8.87 6.83 -0.14
N HIS A 64 9.03 5.77 0.66
CA HIS A 64 9.14 4.41 0.16
C HIS A 64 7.81 3.91 -0.41
N PHE A 65 6.71 4.08 0.31
CA PHE A 65 5.39 3.71 -0.19
C PHE A 65 4.96 4.56 -1.40
N ALA A 66 5.31 5.85 -1.43
CA ALA A 66 5.07 6.68 -2.60
C ALA A 66 5.83 6.19 -3.85
N ALA A 67 7.07 5.71 -3.67
CA ALA A 67 7.83 5.07 -4.75
C ALA A 67 7.16 3.77 -5.22
N ALA A 68 6.61 2.96 -4.31
CA ALA A 68 5.85 1.76 -4.67
C ALA A 68 4.58 2.10 -5.47
N VAL A 69 3.85 3.15 -5.07
CA VAL A 69 2.68 3.65 -5.80
C VAL A 69 3.07 4.09 -7.22
N ALA A 70 4.10 4.93 -7.35
CA ALA A 70 4.56 5.40 -8.66
C ALA A 70 5.00 4.24 -9.58
N ALA A 71 5.66 3.23 -9.03
CA ALA A 71 6.05 2.04 -9.78
C ALA A 71 4.82 1.21 -10.19
N GLN A 72 3.83 1.01 -9.30
CA GLN A 72 2.60 0.30 -9.64
C GLN A 72 1.81 1.04 -10.72
N ASP A 73 1.70 2.37 -10.65
CA ASP A 73 1.00 3.19 -11.64
C ASP A 73 1.66 3.15 -13.02
N SER A 74 2.95 2.80 -13.11
CA SER A 74 3.66 2.65 -14.38
C SER A 74 3.42 1.31 -15.07
N LEU A 75 2.81 0.34 -14.37
CA LEU A 75 2.55 -0.97 -14.94
C LEU A 75 1.45 -0.90 -16.01
N PRO A 76 1.58 -1.63 -17.12
CA PRO A 76 0.50 -1.74 -18.09
C PRO A 76 -0.68 -2.51 -17.49
N TYR A 77 -1.89 -2.23 -18.00
CA TYR A 77 -3.06 -3.00 -17.65
C TYR A 77 -2.88 -4.49 -17.99
N MET A 78 -3.19 -5.37 -17.04
CA MET A 78 -3.19 -6.82 -17.21
C MET A 78 -4.22 -7.48 -16.28
N GLU A 79 -4.78 -8.60 -16.72
CA GLU A 79 -5.64 -9.48 -15.94
C GLU A 79 -5.04 -10.92 -15.85
N PRO A 80 -4.71 -11.42 -14.66
CA PRO A 80 -4.74 -10.73 -13.37
C PRO A 80 -3.67 -9.62 -13.29
N PRO A 81 -3.86 -8.61 -12.42
CA PRO A 81 -2.90 -7.51 -12.30
C PRO A 81 -1.52 -8.03 -11.85
N PHE A 82 -0.45 -7.39 -12.36
CA PHE A 82 0.94 -7.75 -12.01
C PHE A 82 1.24 -7.67 -10.52
N TRP A 83 0.56 -6.77 -9.80
CA TRP A 83 0.66 -6.63 -8.34
C TRP A 83 -0.69 -6.91 -7.70
N TYR A 84 -0.70 -7.72 -6.64
CA TYR A 84 -1.91 -8.35 -6.08
C TYR A 84 -2.79 -7.45 -5.20
N TYR A 85 -2.31 -6.27 -4.81
CA TYR A 85 -3.11 -5.29 -4.05
C TYR A 85 -2.68 -3.85 -4.37
N PRO A 86 -3.56 -2.84 -4.18
CA PRO A 86 -3.21 -1.44 -4.38
C PRO A 86 -2.21 -0.95 -3.33
N THR A 87 -1.01 -0.53 -3.76
CA THR A 87 0.05 -0.04 -2.86
C THR A 87 -0.32 1.26 -2.16
N ARG A 88 -1.34 1.98 -2.66
CA ARG A 88 -1.93 3.15 -2.01
C ARG A 88 -2.46 2.86 -0.61
N GLN A 89 -2.88 1.64 -0.31
CA GLN A 89 -3.29 1.23 1.03
C GLN A 89 -2.15 1.42 2.05
N SER A 90 -0.94 0.99 1.70
CA SER A 90 0.24 1.17 2.57
C SER A 90 0.65 2.64 2.72
N LEU A 91 0.56 3.42 1.63
CA LEU A 91 0.87 4.85 1.67
C LEU A 91 -0.15 5.63 2.53
N GLY A 92 -1.44 5.34 2.36
CA GLY A 92 -2.49 5.98 3.15
C GLY A 92 -2.34 5.70 4.64
N GLU A 93 -2.00 4.46 5.02
CA GLU A 93 -1.76 4.10 6.42
C GLU A 93 -0.52 4.81 7.00
N ALA A 94 0.55 4.98 6.21
CA ALA A 94 1.70 5.74 6.66
C ALA A 94 1.37 7.22 6.91
N TYR A 95 0.53 7.83 6.05
CA TYR A 95 0.03 9.18 6.28
C TYR A 95 -0.85 9.29 7.53
N ILE A 96 -1.73 8.31 7.79
CA ILE A 96 -2.51 8.24 9.04
C ILE A 96 -1.56 8.20 10.24
N ALA A 97 -0.56 7.32 10.22
CA ALA A 97 0.39 7.17 11.31
C ALA A 97 1.27 8.42 11.54
N ALA A 98 1.53 9.19 10.49
CA ALA A 98 2.23 10.47 10.55
C ALA A 98 1.32 11.65 10.99
N GLY A 99 0.00 11.44 11.09
CA GLY A 99 -0.97 12.52 11.37
C GLY A 99 -1.29 13.39 10.14
N GLU A 100 -0.87 12.99 8.96
CA GLU A 100 -1.11 13.70 7.69
C GLU A 100 -2.45 13.29 7.06
N PHE A 101 -3.54 13.50 7.79
CA PHE A 101 -4.86 12.99 7.44
C PHE A 101 -5.40 13.48 6.09
N ALA A 102 -5.10 14.71 5.70
CA ALA A 102 -5.53 15.25 4.41
C ALA A 102 -4.81 14.55 3.23
N ALA A 103 -3.53 14.18 3.40
CA ALA A 103 -2.79 13.41 2.41
C ALA A 103 -3.32 11.96 2.34
N ALA A 104 -3.61 11.34 3.48
CA ALA A 104 -4.24 10.02 3.53
C ALA A 104 -5.59 10.00 2.79
N GLU A 105 -6.46 10.98 3.05
CA GLU A 105 -7.74 11.15 2.37
C GLU A 105 -7.56 11.21 0.84
N ALA A 106 -6.62 12.03 0.36
CA ALA A 106 -6.36 12.17 -1.07
C ALA A 106 -5.92 10.84 -1.71
N VAL A 107 -5.04 10.09 -1.02
CA VAL A 107 -4.55 8.80 -1.49
C VAL A 107 -5.66 7.76 -1.55
N TYR A 108 -6.51 7.66 -0.52
CA TYR A 108 -7.62 6.71 -0.51
C TYR A 108 -8.70 7.07 -1.52
N LYS A 109 -9.04 8.37 -1.68
CA LYS A 109 -9.96 8.80 -2.73
C LYS A 109 -9.44 8.43 -4.11
N LYS A 110 -8.14 8.60 -4.37
CA LYS A 110 -7.52 8.19 -5.64
C LYS A 110 -7.59 6.67 -5.85
N ASP A 111 -7.34 5.88 -4.81
CA ASP A 111 -7.46 4.42 -4.90
C ASP A 111 -8.90 3.98 -5.24
N LEU A 112 -9.89 4.63 -4.65
CA LEU A 112 -11.30 4.33 -4.87
C LEU A 112 -11.84 4.79 -6.24
N GLU A 113 -11.12 5.65 -6.98
CA GLU A 113 -11.42 5.92 -8.40
C GLU A 113 -11.12 4.67 -9.25
N ASP A 114 -10.02 3.98 -8.97
CA ASP A 114 -9.57 2.81 -9.71
C ASP A 114 -10.25 1.52 -9.18
N TYR A 115 -10.52 1.46 -7.88
CA TYR A 115 -11.10 0.31 -7.17
C TYR A 115 -12.31 0.72 -6.31
N PRO A 116 -13.47 1.06 -6.91
CA PRO A 116 -14.61 1.68 -6.20
C PRO A 116 -15.25 0.84 -5.08
N ARG A 117 -14.91 -0.44 -4.99
CA ARG A 117 -15.41 -1.37 -3.97
C ARG A 117 -14.30 -1.92 -3.08
N ASN A 118 -13.17 -1.23 -2.99
CA ASN A 118 -12.06 -1.62 -2.12
C ASN A 118 -12.39 -1.27 -0.66
N GLY A 119 -12.82 -2.25 0.12
CA GLY A 119 -13.18 -2.07 1.54
C GLY A 119 -11.98 -1.60 2.38
N TRP A 120 -10.76 -2.03 2.07
CA TRP A 120 -9.56 -1.57 2.76
C TRP A 120 -9.37 -0.07 2.66
N SER A 121 -9.47 0.47 1.44
CA SER A 121 -9.35 1.90 1.20
C SER A 121 -10.53 2.70 1.74
N MET A 122 -11.75 2.11 1.76
CA MET A 122 -12.90 2.73 2.43
C MET A 122 -12.67 2.86 3.93
N SER A 123 -12.23 1.80 4.61
CA SER A 123 -11.92 1.84 6.05
C SER A 123 -10.84 2.88 6.37
N GLY A 124 -9.75 2.92 5.59
CA GLY A 124 -8.72 3.95 5.75
C GLY A 124 -9.23 5.37 5.51
N LEU A 125 -10.11 5.55 4.52
CA LEU A 125 -10.73 6.85 4.23
C LEU A 125 -11.64 7.33 5.36
N VAL A 126 -12.46 6.44 5.95
CA VAL A 126 -13.28 6.76 7.12
C VAL A 126 -12.40 7.30 8.24
N LYS A 127 -11.33 6.57 8.59
CA LYS A 127 -10.38 6.98 9.63
C LYS A 127 -9.72 8.32 9.34
N ALA A 128 -9.34 8.57 8.07
CA ALA A 128 -8.76 9.84 7.66
C ALA A 128 -9.73 11.02 7.78
N LEU A 129 -11.00 10.80 7.44
CA LEU A 129 -12.06 11.82 7.51
C LEU A 129 -12.43 12.13 8.97
N GLU A 130 -12.63 11.11 9.80
CA GLU A 130 -12.91 11.27 11.24
C GLU A 130 -11.80 12.07 11.94
N SER A 131 -10.53 11.78 11.61
CA SER A 131 -9.38 12.48 12.16
C SER A 131 -9.28 13.96 11.72
N GLN A 132 -10.10 14.38 10.75
CA GLN A 132 -10.23 15.76 10.27
C GLN A 132 -11.54 16.43 10.70
N ASP A 133 -12.32 15.81 11.61
CA ASP A 133 -13.65 16.27 12.01
C ASP A 133 -14.68 16.35 10.84
N LYS A 134 -14.45 15.61 9.74
CA LYS A 134 -15.33 15.53 8.56
C LYS A 134 -16.39 14.44 8.73
N SER A 135 -17.16 14.52 9.82
CA SER A 135 -18.07 13.45 10.25
C SER A 135 -19.14 13.07 9.23
N ASP A 136 -19.71 14.04 8.51
CA ASP A 136 -20.77 13.76 7.51
C ASP A 136 -20.22 12.97 6.31
N GLU A 137 -19.00 13.30 5.87
CA GLU A 137 -18.32 12.56 4.80
C GLU A 137 -17.93 11.16 5.28
N ALA A 138 -17.42 11.03 6.51
CA ALA A 138 -17.04 9.75 7.11
C ALA A 138 -18.25 8.80 7.19
N VAL A 139 -19.40 9.28 7.65
CA VAL A 139 -20.65 8.48 7.69
C VAL A 139 -21.04 8.00 6.29
N THR A 140 -20.96 8.88 5.29
CA THR A 140 -21.29 8.51 3.90
C THR A 140 -20.37 7.39 3.36
N VAL A 141 -19.08 7.41 3.71
CA VAL A 141 -18.14 6.36 3.29
C VAL A 141 -18.36 5.09 4.10
N GLN A 142 -18.65 5.21 5.41
CA GLN A 142 -18.94 4.09 6.30
C GLN A 142 -20.15 3.29 5.81
N GLU A 143 -21.24 3.94 5.41
CA GLU A 143 -22.43 3.26 4.86
C GLU A 143 -22.08 2.41 3.62
N LYS A 144 -21.19 2.92 2.74
CA LYS A 144 -20.70 2.16 1.57
C LYS A 144 -19.81 1.01 1.98
N PHE A 145 -18.93 1.22 2.96
CA PHE A 145 -18.08 0.18 3.52
C PHE A 145 -18.91 -0.97 4.10
N ASP A 146 -19.93 -0.68 4.90
CA ASP A 146 -20.80 -1.68 5.53
C ASP A 146 -21.48 -2.58 4.48
N ILE A 147 -21.90 -2.00 3.36
CA ILE A 147 -22.49 -2.77 2.25
C ILE A 147 -21.45 -3.71 1.60
N VAL A 148 -20.24 -3.22 1.37
CA VAL A 148 -19.16 -4.00 0.74
C VAL A 148 -18.65 -5.09 1.66
N TRP A 149 -18.51 -4.77 2.97
CA TRP A 149 -17.86 -5.61 3.98
C TRP A 149 -18.81 -6.56 4.73
N ARG A 150 -20.12 -6.46 4.49
CA ARG A 150 -21.19 -7.17 5.24
C ARG A 150 -21.04 -8.70 5.36
N HIS A 151 -20.22 -9.32 4.52
CA HIS A 151 -19.99 -10.76 4.52
C HIS A 151 -18.56 -11.14 4.93
N SER A 152 -17.74 -10.16 5.31
CA SER A 152 -16.40 -10.41 5.82
C SER A 152 -16.47 -10.82 7.30
N ASP A 153 -15.59 -11.72 7.68
CA ASP A 153 -15.33 -12.11 9.07
C ASP A 153 -14.10 -11.36 9.66
N VAL A 154 -13.55 -10.42 8.90
CA VAL A 154 -12.41 -9.59 9.31
C VAL A 154 -12.89 -8.21 9.70
N GLU A 155 -12.53 -7.75 10.89
CA GLU A 155 -12.69 -6.37 11.33
C GLU A 155 -11.48 -5.55 10.88
N LEU A 156 -11.73 -4.35 10.33
CA LEU A 156 -10.69 -3.43 9.89
C LEU A 156 -10.65 -2.18 10.78
N ASP A 157 -9.46 -1.81 11.22
CA ASP A 157 -9.16 -0.51 11.83
C ASP A 157 -8.14 0.24 10.95
N GLY A 158 -8.59 0.65 9.77
CA GLY A 158 -7.75 1.29 8.75
C GLY A 158 -7.58 0.42 7.50
N SER A 159 -6.55 0.68 6.70
CA SER A 159 -6.32 0.00 5.42
C SER A 159 -5.32 -1.16 5.49
N ARG A 160 -4.97 -1.61 6.69
CA ARG A 160 -4.01 -2.72 6.94
C ARG A 160 -4.52 -3.66 8.04
N LEU A 161 -4.14 -4.94 7.93
CA LEU A 161 -4.25 -5.93 9.01
C LEU A 161 -3.07 -5.84 9.96
#